data_90b9a83c32455a1c60036beb036d65bb
#
_entry.id   90b9a83c32455a1c60036beb036d65bb
#
_cell.length_a   1.000
_cell.length_b   1.000
_cell.length_c   1.000
_cell.angle_alpha   90.00
_cell.angle_beta   90.00
_cell.angle_gamma   90.00
#
_symmetry.space_group_name_H-M   'P 1'
#
loop_
_entity.id
_entity.type
_entity.pdbx_description
1 polymer ?
#
loop_
_entity_poly.entity_id
_entity_poly.type
_entity_poly.pdbx_seq_one_letter_code
_entity_poly.pdbx_strand_id
1 'polypeptide(L)'
;GGEIKPNDIIVIRYEGPKGGPGMREMLTPTSAIAGMGLDKDVALLTDGRFSGGTRGAAIGHISPEAAAGGPIALVQEGDIIAIDIPQKSLKLQVTDAELARRREQWTPPEPKVKQGYAYRYSRLVTSGSQGAVLED
;
A
#
# COMPACT_ATOMS: atom_id res chain seq x y z
N GLY A 1 13.11 -14.10 -9.16
CA GLY A 1 13.77 -13.44 -8.09
C GLY A 1 15.06 -12.79 -8.50
N GLY A 2 15.60 -11.94 -7.65
CA GLY A 2 16.91 -11.33 -7.82
C GLY A 2 16.93 -9.95 -8.50
N GLU A 3 15.76 -9.37 -8.72
CA GLU A 3 15.64 -8.06 -9.35
C GLU A 3 15.58 -6.89 -8.36
N ILE A 4 15.35 -7.18 -7.06
CA ILE A 4 15.29 -6.15 -6.01
C ILE A 4 16.72 -5.76 -5.63
N LYS A 5 16.97 -4.45 -5.61
CA LYS A 5 18.28 -3.85 -5.35
C LYS A 5 18.23 -2.91 -4.15
N PRO A 6 19.38 -2.60 -3.52
CA PRO A 6 19.46 -1.52 -2.54
C PRO A 6 18.85 -0.22 -3.06
N ASN A 7 18.13 0.48 -2.19
CA ASN A 7 17.36 1.71 -2.44
C ASN A 7 16.07 1.53 -3.24
N ASP A 8 15.67 0.30 -3.56
CA ASP A 8 14.34 0.06 -4.10
C ASP A 8 13.26 0.26 -3.03
N ILE A 9 12.08 0.66 -3.49
CA ILE A 9 10.88 0.74 -2.66
C ILE A 9 9.85 -0.22 -3.23
N ILE A 10 9.44 -1.18 -2.41
CA ILE A 10 8.43 -2.16 -2.78
C ILE A 10 7.06 -1.64 -2.33
N VAL A 11 6.15 -1.49 -3.27
CA VAL A 11 4.78 -1.03 -3.01
C VAL A 11 3.82 -2.21 -3.12
N ILE A 12 3.18 -2.54 -2.00
CA ILE A 12 2.14 -3.58 -1.92
C ILE A 12 0.81 -2.87 -1.74
N ARG A 13 -0.06 -2.99 -2.71
CA ARG A 13 -1.31 -2.23 -2.78
C ARG A 13 -2.54 -3.14 -2.92
N TYR A 14 -3.72 -2.58 -2.69
CA TYR A 14 -5.00 -3.28 -2.64
C TYR A 14 -5.08 -4.29 -1.48
N GLU A 15 -4.44 -3.96 -0.37
CA GLU A 15 -4.48 -4.72 0.89
C GLU A 15 -5.05 -3.87 2.05
N GLY A 16 -5.57 -2.69 1.75
CA GLY A 16 -6.28 -1.82 2.69
C GLY A 16 -7.67 -2.35 3.07
N PRO A 17 -8.43 -1.60 3.88
CA PRO A 17 -9.75 -2.02 4.37
C PRO A 17 -10.71 -2.46 3.27
N LYS A 18 -10.77 -1.74 2.16
CA LYS A 18 -11.63 -2.05 1.01
C LYS A 18 -10.99 -3.06 0.07
N GLY A 19 -9.74 -2.86 -0.29
CA GLY A 19 -9.04 -3.68 -1.27
C GLY A 19 -8.66 -5.07 -0.78
N GLY A 20 -8.31 -5.20 0.50
CA GLY A 20 -8.02 -6.45 1.19
C GLY A 20 -8.87 -6.58 2.46
N PRO A 21 -10.19 -6.92 2.33
CA PRO A 21 -11.09 -6.87 3.46
C PRO A 21 -10.62 -7.75 4.61
N GLY A 22 -10.57 -7.14 5.81
CA GLY A 22 -9.98 -7.75 7.01
C GLY A 22 -8.53 -7.38 7.25
N MET A 23 -7.86 -6.70 6.28
CA MET A 23 -6.47 -6.22 6.39
C MET A 23 -5.54 -7.24 7.06
N ARG A 24 -5.37 -8.40 6.44
CA ARG A 24 -4.48 -9.45 6.96
C ARG A 24 -3.08 -8.89 7.24
N GLU A 25 -2.46 -9.35 8.32
CA GLU A 25 -1.06 -9.05 8.57
C GLU A 25 -0.16 -9.72 7.53
N MET A 26 0.74 -8.94 6.95
CA MET A 26 1.70 -9.43 5.98
C MET A 26 3.06 -9.61 6.63
N LEU A 27 3.52 -10.87 6.70
CA LEU A 27 4.84 -11.24 7.19
C LEU A 27 5.76 -11.66 6.04
N THR A 28 5.22 -12.36 5.03
CA THR A 28 6.02 -12.94 3.94
C THR A 28 6.88 -11.93 3.19
N PRO A 29 6.37 -10.73 2.79
CA PRO A 29 7.20 -9.75 2.09
C PRO A 29 8.38 -9.28 2.95
N THR A 30 8.14 -8.99 4.22
CA THR A 30 9.18 -8.51 5.15
C THR A 30 10.21 -9.59 5.44
N SER A 31 9.78 -10.84 5.62
CA SER A 31 10.67 -11.99 5.82
C SER A 31 11.52 -12.29 4.59
N ALA A 32 10.95 -12.16 3.39
CA ALA A 32 11.68 -12.37 2.13
C ALA A 32 12.80 -11.33 1.98
N ILE A 33 12.52 -10.05 2.21
CA ILE A 33 13.51 -8.98 2.15
C ILE A 33 14.62 -9.18 3.20
N ALA A 34 14.26 -9.54 4.42
CA ALA A 34 15.22 -9.86 5.47
C ALA A 34 16.08 -11.08 5.11
N GLY A 35 15.48 -12.11 4.53
CA GLY A 35 16.19 -13.31 4.04
C GLY A 35 17.18 -13.01 2.90
N MET A 36 16.95 -11.95 2.14
CA MET A 36 17.88 -11.45 1.12
C MET A 36 18.97 -10.53 1.69
N GLY A 37 18.91 -10.19 2.98
CA GLY A 37 19.82 -9.24 3.61
C GLY A 37 19.61 -7.79 3.21
N LEU A 38 18.44 -7.46 2.67
CA LEU A 38 18.08 -6.12 2.15
C LEU A 38 17.16 -5.32 3.07
N ASP A 39 16.91 -5.78 4.28
CA ASP A 39 16.00 -5.17 5.25
C ASP A 39 16.39 -3.74 5.69
N LYS A 40 17.66 -3.37 5.51
CA LYS A 40 18.18 -2.01 5.79
C LYS A 40 18.18 -1.10 4.56
N ASP A 41 18.16 -1.67 3.37
CA ASP A 41 18.40 -0.96 2.12
C ASP A 41 17.16 -0.84 1.24
N VAL A 42 16.09 -1.55 1.59
CA VAL A 42 14.83 -1.57 0.85
C VAL A 42 13.69 -1.16 1.77
N ALA A 43 12.84 -0.25 1.29
CA ALA A 43 11.64 0.15 2.00
C ALA A 43 10.42 -0.62 1.46
N LEU A 44 9.44 -0.86 2.36
CA LEU A 44 8.15 -1.45 2.00
C LEU A 44 7.03 -0.47 2.33
N LEU A 45 6.15 -0.26 1.37
CA LEU A 45 4.98 0.59 1.51
C LEU A 45 3.71 -0.21 1.24
N THR A 46 2.66 -0.02 2.04
CA THR A 46 1.37 -0.67 1.81
C THR A 46 0.19 0.16 2.32
N ASP A 47 -0.94 0.04 1.65
CA ASP A 47 -2.24 0.49 2.15
C ASP A 47 -2.86 -0.50 3.16
N GLY A 48 -2.30 -1.70 3.27
CA GLY A 48 -2.61 -2.69 4.30
C GLY A 48 -1.74 -2.54 5.55
N ARG A 49 -1.40 -3.65 6.19
CA ARG A 49 -0.57 -3.66 7.41
C ARG A 49 0.49 -4.75 7.37
N PHE A 50 1.59 -4.51 8.06
CA PHE A 50 2.66 -5.49 8.30
C PHE A 50 2.55 -6.11 9.69
N SER A 51 3.14 -7.30 9.87
CA SER A 51 3.24 -7.92 11.20
C SER A 51 4.16 -7.13 12.13
N GLY A 52 3.95 -7.28 13.45
CA GLY A 52 4.76 -6.63 14.46
C GLY A 52 6.23 -7.06 14.51
N GLY A 53 6.60 -8.16 13.84
CA GLY A 53 7.98 -8.62 13.70
C GLY A 53 8.75 -8.00 12.54
N THR A 54 8.13 -7.06 11.81
CA THR A 54 8.75 -6.39 10.65
C THR A 54 9.93 -5.54 11.08
N ARG A 55 11.03 -5.61 10.29
CA ARG A 55 12.24 -4.81 10.44
C ARG A 55 12.44 -3.88 9.25
N GLY A 56 13.24 -2.82 9.45
CA GLY A 56 13.56 -1.86 8.41
C GLY A 56 12.48 -0.81 8.18
N ALA A 57 12.57 -0.10 7.07
CA ALA A 57 11.61 0.94 6.70
C ALA A 57 10.34 0.31 6.11
N ALA A 58 9.34 0.08 6.96
CA ALA A 58 8.06 -0.46 6.55
C ALA A 58 6.93 0.48 6.99
N ILE A 59 6.22 1.05 6.01
CA ILE A 59 5.15 2.02 6.21
C ILE A 59 3.84 1.38 5.76
N GLY A 60 2.97 1.14 6.73
CA GLY A 60 1.61 0.62 6.51
C GLY A 60 0.54 1.70 6.60
N HIS A 61 -0.70 1.28 6.42
CA HIS A 61 -1.90 2.11 6.56
C HIS A 61 -1.89 3.36 5.67
N ILE A 62 -1.26 3.29 4.49
CA ILE A 62 -1.24 4.42 3.55
C ILE A 62 -2.67 4.73 3.11
N SER A 63 -3.07 5.97 3.31
CA SER A 63 -4.41 6.47 3.00
C SER A 63 -4.34 7.74 2.15
N PRO A 64 -5.30 7.91 1.20
CA PRO A 64 -6.34 6.95 0.80
C PRO A 64 -5.76 5.68 0.19
N GLU A 65 -6.41 4.53 0.46
CA GLU A 65 -5.95 3.24 -0.07
C GLU A 65 -6.09 3.13 -1.60
N ALA A 66 -5.41 2.17 -2.21
CA ALA A 66 -5.43 1.97 -3.66
C ALA A 66 -6.84 1.65 -4.18
N ALA A 67 -7.61 0.84 -3.47
CA ALA A 67 -8.99 0.50 -3.86
C ALA A 67 -9.94 1.71 -3.85
N ALA A 68 -9.61 2.76 -3.10
CA ALA A 68 -10.32 4.03 -3.08
C ALA A 68 -9.75 5.06 -4.08
N GLY A 69 -8.79 4.68 -4.92
CA GLY A 69 -8.16 5.56 -5.89
C GLY A 69 -7.14 6.52 -5.28
N GLY A 70 -6.59 6.21 -4.12
CA GLY A 70 -5.50 6.98 -3.53
C GLY A 70 -4.24 7.00 -4.41
N PRO A 71 -3.30 7.93 -4.17
CA PRO A 71 -2.07 8.03 -4.96
C PRO A 71 -1.28 6.73 -5.08
N ILE A 72 -1.33 5.87 -4.07
CA ILE A 72 -0.70 4.55 -4.09
C ILE A 72 -1.20 3.65 -5.24
N ALA A 73 -2.45 3.84 -5.69
CA ALA A 73 -2.99 3.12 -6.85
C ALA A 73 -2.31 3.53 -8.16
N LEU A 74 -1.76 4.74 -8.22
CA LEU A 74 -1.22 5.38 -9.43
C LEU A 74 0.30 5.20 -9.55
N VAL A 75 0.96 4.61 -8.56
CA VAL A 75 2.40 4.32 -8.59
C VAL A 75 2.71 3.34 -9.72
N GLN A 76 3.73 3.62 -10.49
CA GLN A 76 4.24 2.78 -11.57
C GLN A 76 5.67 2.34 -11.30
N GLU A 77 6.08 1.27 -11.96
CA GLU A 77 7.46 0.80 -11.94
C GLU A 77 8.42 1.92 -12.38
N GLY A 78 9.50 2.11 -11.62
CA GLY A 78 10.49 3.15 -11.87
C GLY A 78 10.16 4.53 -11.30
N ASP A 79 8.99 4.73 -10.70
CA ASP A 79 8.67 5.98 -9.99
C ASP A 79 9.61 6.18 -8.79
N ILE A 80 9.93 7.44 -8.51
CA ILE A 80 10.71 7.82 -7.33
C ILE A 80 9.76 8.22 -6.21
N ILE A 81 9.95 7.61 -5.03
CA ILE A 81 9.22 7.94 -3.81
C ILE A 81 10.20 8.46 -2.78
N ALA A 82 10.01 9.70 -2.33
CA ALA A 82 10.79 10.27 -1.25
C ALA A 82 10.17 9.94 0.10
N ILE A 83 10.97 9.33 0.99
CA ILE A 83 10.57 9.00 2.36
C ILE A 83 11.44 9.80 3.30
N ASP A 84 10.84 10.63 4.14
CA ASP A 84 11.50 11.40 5.18
C ASP A 84 10.80 11.13 6.52
N ILE A 85 11.35 10.19 7.29
CA ILE A 85 10.77 9.77 8.57
C ILE A 85 10.83 10.90 9.60
N PRO A 86 11.94 11.64 9.78
CA PRO A 86 11.98 12.78 10.68
C PRO A 86 10.93 13.84 10.39
N GLN A 87 10.73 14.17 9.13
CA GLN A 87 9.73 15.14 8.69
C GLN A 87 8.32 14.55 8.52
N LYS A 88 8.17 13.24 8.76
CA LYS A 88 6.90 12.50 8.55
C LYS A 88 6.32 12.72 7.15
N SER A 89 7.19 12.73 6.15
CA SER A 89 6.84 12.99 4.75
C SER A 89 7.03 11.75 3.90
N LEU A 90 6.00 11.47 3.09
CA LEU A 90 6.00 10.42 2.08
C LEU A 90 5.47 11.04 0.79
N LYS A 91 6.31 11.14 -0.25
CA LYS A 91 5.97 11.87 -1.47
C LYS A 91 6.33 11.08 -2.71
N LEU A 92 5.35 10.84 -3.56
CA LEU A 92 5.55 10.36 -4.93
C LEU A 92 6.05 11.52 -5.80
N GLN A 93 7.26 11.40 -6.37
CA GLN A 93 7.88 12.44 -7.20
C GLN A 93 7.41 12.35 -8.65
N VAL A 94 6.11 12.60 -8.84
CA VAL A 94 5.44 12.65 -10.12
C VAL A 94 4.69 13.97 -10.20
N THR A 95 4.65 14.59 -11.39
CA THR A 95 3.94 15.86 -11.58
C THR A 95 2.44 15.70 -11.39
N ASP A 96 1.76 16.76 -10.96
CA ASP A 96 0.30 16.76 -10.80
C ASP A 96 -0.42 16.45 -12.13
N ALA A 97 0.12 16.93 -13.25
CA ALA A 97 -0.42 16.65 -14.58
C ALA A 97 -0.33 15.14 -14.92
N GLU A 98 0.80 14.51 -14.62
CA GLU A 98 0.97 13.07 -14.84
C GLU A 98 0.09 12.24 -13.90
N LEU A 99 -0.04 12.64 -12.63
CA LEU A 99 -0.96 11.99 -11.70
C LEU A 99 -2.41 12.10 -12.18
N ALA A 100 -2.82 13.26 -12.69
CA ALA A 100 -4.15 13.46 -13.26
C ALA A 100 -4.38 12.52 -14.46
N ARG A 101 -3.41 12.44 -15.37
CA ARG A 101 -3.46 11.53 -16.53
C ARG A 101 -3.59 10.06 -16.10
N ARG A 102 -2.80 9.63 -15.11
CA ARG A 102 -2.87 8.26 -14.58
C ARG A 102 -4.22 7.98 -13.91
N ARG A 103 -4.78 8.98 -13.23
CA ARG A 103 -6.09 8.87 -12.59
C ARG A 103 -7.23 8.71 -13.59
N GLU A 104 -7.17 9.40 -14.72
CA GLU A 104 -8.15 9.24 -15.81
C GLU A 104 -8.14 7.82 -16.42
N GLN A 105 -6.98 7.18 -16.42
CA GLN A 105 -6.80 5.82 -16.94
C GLN A 105 -7.05 4.73 -15.89
N TRP A 106 -7.06 5.11 -14.60
CA TRP A 106 -7.25 4.16 -13.52
C TRP A 106 -8.72 3.76 -13.41
N THR A 107 -8.96 2.46 -13.31
CA THR A 107 -10.27 1.89 -13.00
C THR A 107 -10.19 1.08 -11.72
N PRO A 108 -11.19 1.15 -10.84
CA PRO A 108 -11.23 0.30 -9.67
C PRO A 108 -11.12 -1.17 -10.06
N PRO A 109 -10.22 -1.94 -9.45
CA PRO A 109 -10.19 -3.38 -9.71
C PRO A 109 -11.45 -4.04 -9.18
N GLU A 110 -11.78 -5.20 -9.74
CA GLU A 110 -12.86 -6.01 -9.19
C GLU A 110 -12.57 -6.39 -7.73
N PRO A 111 -13.61 -6.40 -6.86
CA PRO A 111 -13.45 -6.83 -5.49
C PRO A 111 -12.85 -8.23 -5.39
N LYS A 112 -11.84 -8.42 -4.55
CA LYS A 112 -11.23 -9.74 -4.28
C LYS A 112 -12.24 -10.75 -3.72
N VAL A 113 -13.22 -10.24 -2.98
CA VAL A 113 -14.32 -11.04 -2.41
C VAL A 113 -15.63 -10.49 -2.94
N LYS A 114 -16.48 -11.34 -3.50
CA LYS A 114 -17.73 -10.95 -4.18
C LYS A 114 -19.00 -11.31 -3.41
N GLN A 115 -18.88 -11.97 -2.25
CA GLN A 115 -20.02 -12.39 -1.43
C GLN A 115 -19.65 -12.54 0.05
N GLY A 116 -20.67 -12.65 0.90
CA GLY A 116 -20.52 -12.88 2.32
C GLY A 116 -20.11 -11.62 3.10
N TYR A 117 -19.71 -11.84 4.36
CA TYR A 117 -19.41 -10.76 5.29
C TYR A 117 -18.25 -9.86 4.83
N ALA A 118 -17.16 -10.44 4.34
CA ALA A 118 -16.02 -9.67 3.87
C ALA A 118 -16.35 -8.76 2.68
N TYR A 119 -17.24 -9.18 1.79
CA TYR A 119 -17.76 -8.33 0.72
C TYR A 119 -18.57 -7.15 1.29
N ARG A 120 -19.50 -7.43 2.22
CA ARG A 120 -20.26 -6.37 2.89
C ARG A 120 -19.34 -5.39 3.61
N TYR A 121 -18.36 -5.91 4.35
CA TYR A 121 -17.34 -5.09 5.01
C TYR A 121 -16.63 -4.16 4.02
N SER A 122 -16.11 -4.68 2.91
CA SER A 122 -15.39 -3.88 1.92
C SER A 122 -16.21 -2.73 1.32
N ARG A 123 -17.54 -2.83 1.34
CA ARG A 123 -18.46 -1.82 0.82
C ARG A 123 -18.75 -0.69 1.80
N LEU A 124 -18.76 -1.00 3.08
CA LEU A 124 -19.20 -0.10 4.15
C LEU A 124 -18.05 0.45 5.01
N VAL A 125 -16.86 -0.11 4.89
CA VAL A 125 -15.72 0.28 5.72
C VAL A 125 -15.17 1.65 5.31
N THR A 126 -14.83 2.47 6.31
CA THR A 126 -14.12 3.73 6.11
C THR A 126 -12.64 3.51 5.78
N SER A 127 -11.95 4.59 5.43
CA SER A 127 -10.50 4.57 5.25
C SER A 127 -9.76 4.14 6.53
N GLY A 128 -8.56 3.58 6.37
CA GLY A 128 -7.66 3.29 7.48
C GLY A 128 -7.34 4.51 8.34
N SER A 129 -7.26 5.71 7.74
CA SER A 129 -7.06 6.97 8.46
C SER A 129 -8.25 7.39 9.31
N GLN A 130 -9.42 6.82 9.09
CA GLN A 130 -10.65 7.05 9.84
C GLN A 130 -10.99 5.88 10.78
N GLY A 131 -10.03 4.96 10.97
CA GLY A 131 -10.16 3.84 11.90
C GLY A 131 -10.70 2.56 11.28
N ALA A 132 -10.98 2.53 9.98
CA ALA A 132 -11.52 1.35 9.28
C ALA A 132 -12.79 0.78 9.96
N VAL A 133 -13.70 1.66 10.34
CA VAL A 133 -15.00 1.33 10.95
C VAL A 133 -16.08 1.19 9.88
N LEU A 134 -17.15 0.47 10.20
CA LEU A 134 -18.31 0.39 9.31
C LEU A 134 -19.16 1.65 9.42
N GLU A 135 -19.57 2.17 8.29
CA GLU A 135 -20.62 3.20 8.19
C GLU A 135 -21.98 2.53 7.94
N ASP A 136 -23.05 3.10 8.55
CA ASP A 136 -24.43 2.65 8.40
C ASP A 136 -24.99 2.95 7.00
#